data_1aa5616cbd7c3cf6991a56394ae4f2a7
#
_entry.id   1aa5616cbd7c3cf6991a56394ae4f2a7
#
_cell.length_a   1.000
_cell.length_b   1.000
_cell.length_c   1.000
_cell.angle_alpha   90.00
_cell.angle_beta   90.00
_cell.angle_gamma   90.00
#
_symmetry.space_group_name_H-M   'P 1'
#
loop_
_entity.id
_entity.type
_entity.pdbx_description
1 polymer ?
#
loop_
_entity_poly.entity_id
_entity_poly.type
_entity_poly.pdbx_seq_one_letter_code
_entity_poly.pdbx_strand_id
1 'polypeptide(L)'
;KSTRGDRATEKCMLDALGQRQWPAPVGGLVGIARKGFDFDPPNDVRPPMEWEGERAQGALDNRRSALEKCKSSSTGSFVATIYVKTDGTVMAAGVAPPDEAGAAAVDCMVSVIKGTKFPSPGSWPAKVSVEL
;
A
#
# COMPACT_ATOMS: atom_id res chain seq x y z
N LYS A 1 -28.65 -10.75 -8.96
CA LYS A 1 -28.43 -9.45 -8.27
C LYS A 1 -26.96 -9.36 -7.90
N SER A 2 -26.23 -8.53 -8.60
CA SER A 2 -24.87 -8.17 -8.20
C SER A 2 -24.92 -7.32 -6.92
N THR A 3 -24.10 -7.69 -5.96
CA THR A 3 -24.09 -7.01 -4.66
C THR A 3 -22.96 -5.99 -4.52
N ARG A 4 -22.28 -5.55 -5.55
CA ARG A 4 -21.24 -4.50 -5.59
C ARG A 4 -20.03 -4.85 -6.48
N GLY A 5 -20.28 -5.29 -7.70
CA GLY A 5 -19.21 -5.44 -8.69
C GLY A 5 -19.22 -4.28 -9.68
N ASP A 6 -18.11 -4.07 -10.32
CA ASP A 6 -18.04 -3.25 -11.51
C ASP A 6 -18.90 -3.86 -12.62
N ARG A 7 -19.78 -3.05 -13.22
CA ARG A 7 -20.73 -3.52 -14.26
C ARG A 7 -20.05 -4.14 -15.48
N ALA A 8 -18.85 -3.70 -15.82
CA ALA A 8 -18.09 -4.25 -16.92
C ALA A 8 -17.59 -5.68 -16.62
N THR A 9 -17.12 -5.91 -15.41
CA THR A 9 -16.71 -7.22 -14.90
C THR A 9 -17.92 -8.16 -14.82
N GLU A 10 -19.05 -7.71 -14.29
CA GLU A 10 -20.28 -8.49 -14.21
C GLU A 10 -20.76 -8.93 -15.60
N LYS A 11 -20.78 -8.00 -16.56
CA LYS A 11 -21.17 -8.30 -17.93
C LYS A 11 -20.22 -9.33 -18.56
N CYS A 12 -18.92 -9.17 -18.43
CA CYS A 12 -17.92 -10.10 -18.96
C CYS A 12 -18.14 -11.54 -18.41
N MET A 13 -18.40 -11.64 -17.10
CA MET A 13 -18.67 -12.94 -16.47
C MET A 13 -19.98 -13.59 -16.98
N LEU A 14 -21.05 -12.81 -17.08
CA LEU A 14 -22.32 -13.29 -17.58
C LEU A 14 -22.22 -13.74 -19.04
N ASP A 15 -21.50 -12.99 -19.88
CA ASP A 15 -21.25 -13.35 -21.26
C ASP A 15 -20.46 -14.66 -21.37
N ALA A 16 -19.42 -14.83 -20.56
CA ALA A 16 -18.61 -16.06 -20.52
C ALA A 16 -19.43 -17.28 -20.04
N LEU A 17 -20.29 -17.10 -19.04
CA LEU A 17 -21.18 -18.15 -18.54
C LEU A 17 -22.27 -18.50 -19.56
N GLY A 18 -22.80 -17.51 -20.29
CA GLY A 18 -23.83 -17.71 -21.31
C GLY A 18 -23.33 -18.44 -22.56
N GLN A 19 -22.03 -18.36 -22.85
CA GLN A 19 -21.41 -19.07 -23.97
C GLN A 19 -21.10 -20.55 -23.68
N ARG A 20 -21.19 -20.99 -22.43
CA ARG A 20 -20.95 -22.37 -22.02
C ARG A 20 -22.16 -23.25 -22.29
N GLN A 21 -21.97 -24.42 -22.89
CA GLN A 21 -22.98 -25.46 -22.89
C GLN A 21 -23.03 -26.12 -21.50
N TRP A 22 -24.18 -26.05 -20.89
CA TRP A 22 -24.43 -26.65 -19.60
C TRP A 22 -25.13 -28.01 -19.79
N PRO A 23 -24.87 -29.02 -18.96
CA PRO A 23 -25.59 -30.27 -19.00
C PRO A 23 -27.09 -30.03 -18.76
N ALA A 24 -27.95 -30.83 -19.41
CA ALA A 24 -29.39 -30.73 -19.22
C ALA A 24 -29.75 -30.95 -17.75
N PRO A 25 -30.67 -30.13 -17.20
CA PRO A 25 -31.08 -30.30 -15.83
C PRO A 25 -31.83 -31.63 -15.64
N VAL A 26 -31.55 -32.29 -14.53
CA VAL A 26 -32.29 -33.52 -14.16
C VAL A 26 -33.72 -33.14 -13.82
N GLY A 27 -34.72 -33.74 -14.54
CA GLY A 27 -36.11 -33.39 -14.37
C GLY A 27 -36.69 -32.38 -15.37
N GLY A 28 -35.90 -31.84 -16.27
CA GLY A 28 -36.32 -31.45 -17.63
C GLY A 28 -36.82 -30.03 -17.84
N LEU A 29 -36.92 -29.13 -16.88
CA LEU A 29 -37.45 -27.80 -17.18
C LEU A 29 -36.44 -26.65 -17.03
N VAL A 30 -35.94 -26.42 -15.85
CA VAL A 30 -34.98 -25.32 -15.56
C VAL A 30 -33.99 -25.72 -14.47
N GLY A 31 -32.71 -25.52 -14.68
CA GLY A 31 -31.67 -25.69 -13.65
C GLY A 31 -31.21 -24.33 -13.13
N ILE A 32 -31.09 -24.22 -11.80
CA ILE A 32 -30.49 -23.05 -11.17
C ILE A 32 -29.16 -23.46 -10.56
N ALA A 33 -28.05 -22.94 -11.13
CA ALA A 33 -26.75 -23.08 -10.53
C ALA A 33 -26.37 -21.80 -9.74
N ARG A 34 -25.87 -21.99 -8.53
CA ARG A 34 -25.34 -20.89 -7.72
C ARG A 34 -23.90 -21.19 -7.39
N LYS A 35 -23.01 -20.25 -7.74
CA LYS A 35 -21.60 -20.30 -7.39
C LYS A 35 -21.16 -18.91 -6.93
N GLY A 36 -20.57 -18.83 -5.76
CA GLY A 36 -19.84 -17.66 -5.33
C GLY A 36 -18.47 -17.66 -6.02
N PHE A 37 -18.05 -16.50 -6.47
CA PHE A 37 -16.69 -16.27 -6.95
C PHE A 37 -16.11 -15.19 -6.06
N ASP A 38 -15.02 -15.52 -5.37
CA ASP A 38 -14.19 -14.55 -4.68
C ASP A 38 -13.05 -14.20 -5.61
N PHE A 39 -12.94 -12.92 -5.90
CA PHE A 39 -11.84 -12.39 -6.72
C PHE A 39 -10.86 -11.69 -5.80
N ASP A 40 -9.72 -12.30 -5.62
CA ASP A 40 -8.55 -11.56 -5.21
C ASP A 40 -8.10 -10.73 -6.42
N PRO A 41 -8.20 -9.40 -6.37
CA PRO A 41 -7.74 -8.60 -7.48
C PRO A 41 -6.26 -8.94 -7.75
N PRO A 42 -5.83 -8.99 -9.02
CA PRO A 42 -4.43 -9.30 -9.36
C PRO A 42 -3.43 -8.29 -8.79
N ASN A 43 -3.91 -7.18 -8.28
CA ASN A 43 -3.22 -6.22 -7.43
C ASN A 43 -3.77 -6.31 -6.01
N ASP A 44 -3.99 -7.53 -5.52
CA ASP A 44 -4.31 -7.70 -4.11
C ASP A 44 -3.24 -6.94 -3.33
N VAL A 45 -3.70 -5.88 -2.70
CA VAL A 45 -2.86 -5.03 -1.88
C VAL A 45 -2.57 -5.86 -0.63
N ARG A 46 -1.71 -6.86 -0.79
CA ARG A 46 -1.05 -7.43 0.37
C ARG A 46 -0.56 -6.25 1.20
N PRO A 47 -0.96 -6.15 2.45
CA PRO A 47 -0.42 -5.09 3.28
C PRO A 47 1.10 -5.17 3.22
N PRO A 48 1.81 -4.04 3.12
CA PRO A 48 3.26 -4.04 3.18
C PRO A 48 3.73 -4.78 4.42
N MET A 49 4.78 -5.57 4.29
CA MET A 49 5.37 -6.24 5.45
C MET A 49 5.89 -5.19 6.43
N GLU A 50 5.59 -5.38 7.71
CA GLU A 50 6.22 -4.58 8.75
C GLU A 50 7.74 -4.81 8.71
N TRP A 51 8.49 -3.73 8.66
CA TRP A 51 9.94 -3.75 8.57
C TRP A 51 10.54 -3.15 9.84
N GLU A 52 11.56 -3.79 10.37
CA GLU A 52 12.24 -3.30 11.57
C GLU A 52 12.92 -1.95 11.30
N GLY A 53 12.72 -1.02 12.21
CA GLY A 53 13.24 0.36 12.08
C GLY A 53 14.74 0.44 11.86
N GLU A 54 15.50 -0.48 12.45
CA GLU A 54 16.97 -0.54 12.33
C GLU A 54 17.44 -0.66 10.87
N ARG A 55 16.71 -1.39 10.04
CA ARG A 55 17.06 -1.53 8.61
C ARG A 55 16.90 -0.22 7.83
N ALA A 56 15.96 0.62 8.25
CA ALA A 56 15.75 1.92 7.63
C ALA A 56 16.69 2.99 8.19
N GLN A 57 17.12 2.82 9.44
CA GLN A 57 17.89 3.83 10.19
C GLN A 57 19.17 4.24 9.47
N GLY A 58 19.93 3.28 8.97
CA GLY A 58 21.18 3.59 8.27
C GLY A 58 21.01 4.48 7.03
N ALA A 59 19.88 4.34 6.31
CA ALA A 59 19.58 5.20 5.17
C ALA A 59 19.17 6.61 5.62
N LEU A 60 18.46 6.72 6.75
CA LEU A 60 18.05 8.00 7.34
C LEU A 60 19.23 8.72 8.00
N ASP A 61 20.15 8.00 8.62
CA ASP A 61 21.37 8.57 9.21
C ASP A 61 22.22 9.30 8.16
N ASN A 62 22.27 8.78 6.94
CA ASN A 62 22.94 9.44 5.81
C ASN A 62 22.24 10.75 5.39
N ARG A 63 21.00 10.95 5.82
CA ARG A 63 20.19 12.15 5.55
C ARG A 63 19.94 13.01 6.79
N ARG A 64 20.51 12.63 7.93
CA ARG A 64 20.33 13.31 9.21
C ARG A 64 20.49 14.83 9.11
N SER A 65 21.56 15.29 8.50
CA SER A 65 21.82 16.74 8.34
C SER A 65 20.73 17.47 7.54
N ALA A 66 20.13 16.80 6.55
CA ALA A 66 19.03 17.38 5.77
C ALA A 66 17.73 17.38 6.59
N LEU A 67 17.45 16.32 7.33
CA LEU A 67 16.30 16.23 8.22
C LEU A 67 16.37 17.25 9.35
N GLU A 68 17.52 17.41 9.98
CA GLU A 68 17.73 18.43 11.03
C GLU A 68 17.51 19.86 10.50
N LYS A 69 17.92 20.16 9.27
CA LYS A 69 17.63 21.47 8.65
C LYS A 69 16.14 21.70 8.45
N CYS A 70 15.35 20.64 8.25
CA CYS A 70 13.89 20.76 8.13
C CYS A 70 13.23 21.07 9.49
N LYS A 71 13.76 20.55 10.60
CA LYS A 71 13.18 20.75 11.95
C LYS A 71 13.11 22.20 12.38
N SER A 72 14.00 23.05 11.83
CA SER A 72 14.13 24.49 12.18
C SER A 72 14.13 24.74 13.69
N SER A 73 13.02 25.14 14.28
CA SER A 73 12.90 25.48 15.71
C SER A 73 12.14 24.43 16.53
N SER A 74 11.64 23.38 15.91
CA SER A 74 10.92 22.32 16.66
C SER A 74 11.93 21.39 17.35
N THR A 75 11.70 21.14 18.63
CA THR A 75 12.58 20.31 19.50
C THR A 75 12.01 18.92 19.81
N GLY A 76 10.83 18.60 19.33
CA GLY A 76 10.19 17.31 19.58
C GLY A 76 10.61 16.20 18.60
N SER A 77 10.30 14.95 18.97
CA SER A 77 10.46 13.79 18.07
C SER A 77 9.38 13.75 17.00
N PHE A 78 9.80 13.62 15.76
CA PHE A 78 8.91 13.37 14.63
C PHE A 78 8.81 11.87 14.38
N VAL A 79 7.64 11.38 14.02
CA VAL A 79 7.45 9.97 13.64
C VAL A 79 7.23 9.88 12.15
N ALA A 80 8.14 9.23 11.45
CA ALA A 80 7.99 8.97 10.02
C ALA A 80 7.45 7.58 9.77
N THR A 81 6.41 7.48 8.92
CA THR A 81 5.93 6.22 8.36
C THR A 81 6.28 6.18 6.89
N ILE A 82 7.03 5.16 6.48
CA ILE A 82 7.65 5.07 5.16
C ILE A 82 7.26 3.75 4.52
N TYR A 83 6.80 3.80 3.28
CA TYR A 83 6.52 2.64 2.44
C TYR A 83 7.61 2.50 1.39
N VAL A 84 8.36 1.40 1.44
CA VAL A 84 9.52 1.14 0.60
C VAL A 84 9.20 0.05 -0.40
N LYS A 85 9.46 0.31 -1.69
CA LYS A 85 9.32 -0.69 -2.75
C LYS A 85 10.44 -1.72 -2.69
N THR A 86 10.24 -2.82 -3.41
CA THR A 86 11.23 -3.91 -3.52
C THR A 86 12.59 -3.46 -4.07
N ASP A 87 12.62 -2.39 -4.84
CA ASP A 87 13.86 -1.78 -5.35
C ASP A 87 14.50 -0.80 -4.35
N GLY A 88 13.91 -0.56 -3.18
CA GLY A 88 14.40 0.37 -2.17
C GLY A 88 13.99 1.83 -2.42
N THR A 89 13.19 2.14 -3.43
CA THR A 89 12.61 3.49 -3.59
C THR A 89 11.41 3.69 -2.68
N VAL A 90 11.18 4.91 -2.24
CA VAL A 90 10.05 5.26 -1.42
C VAL A 90 8.78 5.36 -2.28
N MET A 91 7.78 4.56 -1.94
CA MET A 91 6.46 4.58 -2.57
C MET A 91 5.59 5.70 -1.98
N ALA A 92 5.58 5.79 -0.66
CA ALA A 92 4.86 6.82 0.09
C ALA A 92 5.60 7.11 1.40
N ALA A 93 5.49 8.32 1.90
CA ALA A 93 5.99 8.72 3.21
C ALA A 93 5.05 9.73 3.85
N GLY A 94 4.88 9.61 5.15
CA GLY A 94 4.19 10.56 6.00
C GLY A 94 5.03 10.84 7.23
N VAL A 95 4.94 12.06 7.76
CA VAL A 95 5.61 12.47 8.98
C VAL A 95 4.58 13.07 9.93
N ALA A 96 4.50 12.54 11.13
CA ALA A 96 3.69 13.10 12.21
C ALA A 96 4.59 14.04 13.03
N PRO A 97 4.26 15.33 13.11
CA PRO A 97 4.98 16.28 13.97
C PRO A 97 4.63 16.05 15.44
N PRO A 98 5.53 16.43 16.37
CA PRO A 98 5.27 16.32 17.81
C PRO A 98 4.19 17.30 18.30
N ASP A 99 4.06 18.42 17.63
CA ASP A 99 3.14 19.52 17.98
C ASP A 99 2.78 20.35 16.73
N GLU A 100 1.95 21.37 16.91
CA GLU A 100 1.52 22.26 15.83
C GLU A 100 2.69 23.08 15.26
N ALA A 101 3.67 23.44 16.07
CA ALA A 101 4.85 24.18 15.63
C ALA A 101 5.71 23.36 14.68
N GLY A 102 5.76 22.03 14.88
CA GLY A 102 6.46 21.09 14.00
C GLY A 102 5.80 20.89 12.63
N ALA A 103 4.53 21.28 12.46
CA ALA A 103 3.80 21.06 11.22
C ALA A 103 4.49 21.69 9.99
N ALA A 104 5.15 22.84 10.15
CA ALA A 104 5.87 23.51 9.08
C ALA A 104 7.07 22.72 8.53
N ALA A 105 7.63 21.78 9.32
CA ALA A 105 8.74 20.93 8.93
C ALA A 105 8.33 19.72 8.08
N VAL A 106 7.06 19.34 8.12
CA VAL A 106 6.55 18.06 7.58
C VAL A 106 6.86 17.91 6.10
N ASP A 107 6.51 18.89 5.26
CA ASP A 107 6.69 18.81 3.81
C ASP A 107 8.16 18.70 3.41
N CYS A 108 9.03 19.44 4.11
CA CYS A 108 10.47 19.37 3.94
C CYS A 108 10.99 17.96 4.27
N MET A 109 10.62 17.42 5.43
CA MET A 109 11.05 16.09 5.87
C MET A 109 10.53 14.99 4.93
N VAL A 110 9.29 15.05 4.52
CA VAL A 110 8.69 14.12 3.54
C VAL A 110 9.47 14.15 2.23
N SER A 111 9.87 15.33 1.75
CA SER A 111 10.66 15.48 0.53
C SER A 111 12.04 14.84 0.65
N VAL A 112 12.73 15.02 1.78
CA VAL A 112 14.02 14.39 2.07
C VAL A 112 13.88 12.86 2.10
N ILE A 113 12.86 12.35 2.79
CA ILE A 113 12.60 10.91 2.91
C ILE A 113 12.29 10.30 1.53
N LYS A 114 11.44 10.94 0.72
CA LYS A 114 11.11 10.47 -0.64
C LYS A 114 12.31 10.42 -1.57
N GLY A 115 13.27 11.31 -1.38
CA GLY A 115 14.54 11.33 -2.12
C GLY A 115 15.61 10.36 -1.58
N THR A 116 15.30 9.62 -0.50
CA THR A 116 16.24 8.67 0.11
C THR A 116 16.09 7.30 -0.50
N LYS A 117 17.21 6.64 -0.78
CA LYS A 117 17.27 5.25 -1.22
C LYS A 117 17.48 4.36 -0.01
N PHE A 118 16.56 3.45 0.20
CA PHE A 118 16.61 2.45 1.27
C PHE A 118 17.17 1.12 0.76
N PRO A 119 17.64 0.23 1.63
CA PRO A 119 17.90 -1.16 1.26
C PRO A 119 16.62 -1.81 0.71
N SER A 120 16.79 -2.83 -0.14
CA SER A 120 15.64 -3.60 -0.60
C SER A 120 14.98 -4.35 0.59
N PRO A 121 13.68 -4.25 0.78
CA PRO A 121 12.98 -5.07 1.77
C PRO A 121 12.85 -6.55 1.37
N GLY A 122 13.25 -6.90 0.16
CA GLY A 122 13.10 -8.24 -0.39
C GLY A 122 12.09 -8.28 -1.54
N SER A 123 11.35 -9.38 -1.63
CA SER A 123 10.41 -9.64 -2.73
C SER A 123 9.08 -8.87 -2.61
N TRP A 124 8.86 -8.14 -1.50
CA TRP A 124 7.61 -7.45 -1.24
C TRP A 124 7.86 -6.06 -0.66
N PRO A 125 6.98 -5.07 -0.95
CA PRO A 125 7.07 -3.76 -0.32
C PRO A 125 6.98 -3.83 1.21
N ALA A 126 7.71 -2.97 1.89
CA ALA A 126 7.70 -2.89 3.34
C ALA A 126 7.19 -1.54 3.84
N LYS A 127 6.62 -1.58 5.04
CA LYS A 127 6.26 -0.41 5.85
C LYS A 127 7.17 -0.35 7.05
N VAL A 128 7.69 0.81 7.35
CA VAL A 128 8.49 1.06 8.54
C VAL A 128 8.07 2.36 9.21
N SER A 129 8.05 2.35 10.53
CA SER A 129 7.86 3.57 11.33
C SER A 129 9.13 3.82 12.14
N VAL A 130 9.65 5.03 12.10
CA VAL A 130 10.89 5.44 12.78
C VAL A 130 10.72 6.81 13.42
N GLU A 131 11.41 7.04 14.52
CA GLU A 131 11.56 8.36 15.13
C GLU A 131 12.75 9.11 14.49
N LEU A 132 12.54 10.43 14.29
CA LEU A 132 13.50 11.32 13.65
C LEU A 132 13.93 12.44 14.59
#